data_8aa35331f1f5fd6605266ad6e6f75048
#
_entry.id   8aa35331f1f5fd6605266ad6e6f75048
#
_cell.length_a   1.000
_cell.length_b   1.000
_cell.length_c   1.000
_cell.angle_alpha   90.00
_cell.angle_beta   90.00
_cell.angle_gamma   90.00
#
_symmetry.space_group_name_H-M   'P 1'
#
loop_
_entity.id
_entity.type
_entity.pdbx_description
1 polymer ?
#
loop_
_entity_poly.entity_id
_entity_poly.type
_entity_poly.pdbx_seq_one_letter_code
_entity_poly.pdbx_strand_id
1 'polypeptide(L)'
;MRILSIIIFLIAIAGAGAAEPEGGEQRTAPVITEATSAAGPVGEQLRAAISVDLIDLSALRSAVERPPAETTLRLTLAEAIRIALDSNPDIVIAEYEPEKADAEKYAASGEFDPVLQQNINYSDSSMSLDQRLRRFAGFSAMESTATTTETTLGGKLKTGTRYAVQFNVNFEESTFDNFQGEYGGQLMLTLTQPLLRGFGKDVNNIRIRGAENLKGISEAQLQLTIMNKLAEVVKSYWDLTGATEAVRVQEGALRNAERLLELNEKRREI
;
A
#
# COMPACT_ATOMS: atom_id res chain seq x y z
N MET A 1 -21.56 -21.60 -17.61
CA MET A 1 -21.43 -22.92 -16.95
C MET A 1 -20.32 -23.00 -15.89
N ARG A 2 -19.31 -22.14 -15.85
CA ARG A 2 -18.26 -22.16 -14.81
C ARG A 2 -18.65 -21.46 -13.49
N ILE A 3 -19.58 -20.54 -13.50
CA ILE A 3 -20.05 -19.82 -12.31
C ILE A 3 -20.96 -20.68 -11.42
N LEU A 4 -21.71 -21.60 -12.04
CA LEU A 4 -22.62 -22.52 -11.31
C LEU A 4 -21.84 -23.59 -10.50
N SER A 5 -20.64 -23.99 -10.95
CA SER A 5 -19.78 -24.94 -10.23
C SER A 5 -19.16 -24.38 -8.95
N ILE A 6 -18.94 -23.05 -8.88
CA ILE A 6 -18.36 -22.39 -7.70
C ILE A 6 -19.39 -22.29 -6.57
N ILE A 7 -20.66 -22.07 -6.91
CA ILE A 7 -21.76 -21.99 -5.94
C ILE A 7 -22.01 -23.37 -5.30
N ILE A 8 -21.91 -24.46 -6.06
CA ILE A 8 -22.08 -25.82 -5.56
C ILE A 8 -20.92 -26.24 -4.62
N PHE A 9 -19.71 -25.74 -4.85
CA PHE A 9 -18.55 -26.03 -3.97
C PHE A 9 -18.63 -25.32 -2.61
N LEU A 10 -19.23 -24.13 -2.56
CA LEU A 10 -19.44 -23.36 -1.32
C LEU A 10 -20.53 -23.97 -0.43
N ILE A 11 -21.55 -24.62 -0.99
CA ILE A 11 -22.61 -25.30 -0.23
C ILE A 11 -22.09 -26.58 0.44
N ALA A 12 -21.07 -27.26 -0.14
CA ALA A 12 -20.49 -28.46 0.43
C ALA A 12 -19.65 -28.25 1.68
N ILE A 13 -19.16 -27.02 1.93
CA ILE A 13 -18.36 -26.67 3.12
C ILE A 13 -19.23 -26.35 4.34
N ALA A 14 -20.47 -25.91 4.14
CA ALA A 14 -21.41 -25.57 5.23
C ALA A 14 -22.07 -26.82 5.88
N GLY A 15 -21.93 -28.00 5.29
CA GLY A 15 -22.57 -29.24 5.76
C GLY A 15 -21.69 -30.19 6.60
N ALA A 16 -20.42 -29.86 6.83
CA ALA A 16 -19.46 -30.77 7.46
C ALA A 16 -18.97 -30.28 8.84
N GLY A 17 -19.86 -29.90 9.74
CA GLY A 17 -19.45 -29.33 11.02
C GLY A 17 -20.38 -29.60 12.19
N ALA A 18 -21.07 -30.75 12.21
CA ALA A 18 -21.71 -31.23 13.44
C ALA A 18 -20.82 -32.31 14.06
N ALA A 19 -19.79 -31.89 14.81
CA ALA A 19 -19.06 -32.77 15.72
C ALA A 19 -19.56 -32.48 17.14
N GLU A 20 -20.06 -33.50 17.80
CA GLU A 20 -20.49 -33.47 19.19
C GLU A 20 -19.40 -32.93 20.13
N PRO A 21 -19.70 -32.09 21.09
CA PRO A 21 -18.73 -31.69 22.11
C PRO A 21 -18.75 -32.66 23.28
N GLU A 22 -17.76 -33.52 23.39
CA GLU A 22 -17.41 -34.13 24.68
C GLU A 22 -16.54 -33.17 25.50
N GLY A 23 -16.93 -32.98 26.77
CA GLY A 23 -16.04 -32.59 27.85
C GLY A 23 -15.93 -31.11 28.14
N GLY A 24 -16.61 -30.70 29.21
CA GLY A 24 -16.48 -29.38 29.81
C GLY A 24 -15.09 -29.08 30.35
N GLU A 25 -14.52 -27.97 29.91
CA GLU A 25 -13.42 -27.30 30.58
C GLU A 25 -13.65 -25.80 30.57
N GLN A 26 -13.83 -25.25 31.76
CA GLN A 26 -14.00 -23.82 31.98
C GLN A 26 -12.75 -23.07 31.50
N ARG A 27 -12.83 -22.39 30.38
CA ARG A 27 -11.85 -21.39 29.98
C ARG A 27 -12.27 -20.03 30.51
N THR A 28 -11.61 -19.60 31.57
CA THR A 28 -11.57 -18.22 32.04
C THR A 28 -11.10 -17.28 30.94
N ALA A 29 -11.85 -16.19 30.76
CA ALA A 29 -11.50 -15.09 29.87
C ALA A 29 -10.12 -14.50 30.23
N PRO A 30 -9.25 -14.18 29.26
CA PRO A 30 -8.02 -13.46 29.55
C PRO A 30 -8.34 -12.00 29.87
N VAL A 31 -7.99 -11.61 31.06
CA VAL A 31 -7.89 -10.22 31.52
C VAL A 31 -6.90 -9.50 30.61
N ILE A 32 -7.33 -8.41 30.00
CA ILE A 32 -6.45 -7.50 29.26
C ILE A 32 -5.61 -6.76 30.30
N THR A 33 -4.43 -7.26 30.57
CA THR A 33 -3.39 -6.55 31.32
C THR A 33 -2.47 -5.88 30.31
N GLU A 34 -2.32 -4.59 30.49
CA GLU A 34 -1.37 -3.65 29.89
C GLU A 34 -0.30 -4.23 28.95
N ALA A 35 -0.41 -3.86 27.66
CA ALA A 35 0.65 -4.04 26.66
C ALA A 35 1.80 -3.05 26.94
N THR A 36 2.66 -3.40 27.89
CA THR A 36 3.99 -2.81 28.01
C THR A 36 5.00 -3.91 27.70
N SER A 37 5.79 -3.71 26.64
CA SER A 37 7.01 -4.45 26.32
C SER A 37 6.85 -5.91 25.89
N ALA A 38 6.45 -6.10 24.63
CA ALA A 38 6.87 -7.29 23.89
C ALA A 38 7.17 -6.87 22.45
N ALA A 39 8.40 -6.41 22.20
CA ALA A 39 8.99 -6.48 20.88
C ALA A 39 9.12 -7.97 20.54
N GLY A 40 8.17 -8.50 19.78
CA GLY A 40 8.22 -9.89 19.32
C GLY A 40 9.45 -10.13 18.43
N PRO A 41 9.78 -11.38 18.11
CA PRO A 41 11.00 -11.76 17.39
C PRO A 41 11.19 -11.04 16.03
N VAL A 42 10.13 -10.46 15.49
CA VAL A 42 10.17 -9.61 14.26
C VAL A 42 10.78 -8.23 14.55
N GLY A 43 10.53 -7.66 15.73
CA GLY A 43 11.13 -6.37 16.14
C GLY A 43 12.63 -6.47 16.41
N GLU A 44 13.08 -7.61 16.93
CA GLU A 44 14.50 -7.88 17.13
C GLU A 44 15.23 -8.19 15.82
N GLN A 45 14.59 -8.90 14.90
CA GLN A 45 15.13 -9.13 13.55
C GLN A 45 15.19 -7.85 12.72
N LEU A 46 14.22 -6.94 12.84
CA LEU A 46 14.29 -5.61 12.22
C LEU A 46 15.37 -4.72 12.84
N ARG A 47 15.59 -4.77 14.15
CA ARG A 47 16.70 -4.05 14.80
C ARG A 47 18.06 -4.64 14.45
N ALA A 48 18.17 -5.95 14.30
CA ALA A 48 19.39 -6.61 13.81
C ALA A 48 19.67 -6.33 12.33
N ALA A 49 18.61 -6.13 11.52
CA ALA A 49 18.74 -5.75 10.09
C ALA A 49 19.04 -4.25 9.88
N ILE A 50 18.73 -3.39 10.87
CA ILE A 50 19.01 -1.94 10.86
C ILE A 50 20.19 -1.63 11.81
N SER A 51 21.04 -2.61 12.13
CA SER A 51 22.30 -2.28 12.76
C SER A 51 23.15 -1.48 11.76
N VAL A 52 23.41 -0.22 12.12
CA VAL A 52 24.17 0.80 11.37
C VAL A 52 25.64 0.39 11.16
N ASP A 53 26.05 -0.80 11.58
CA ASP A 53 27.35 -1.42 11.33
C ASP A 53 27.61 -1.79 9.86
N LEU A 54 26.64 -1.61 8.95
CA LEU A 54 26.82 -1.87 7.52
C LEU A 54 27.40 -0.68 6.75
N ILE A 55 27.52 0.50 7.37
CA ILE A 55 28.27 1.60 6.79
C ILE A 55 29.62 1.63 7.53
N ASP A 56 30.60 0.98 6.95
CA ASP A 56 31.97 1.10 7.42
C ASP A 56 32.46 2.54 7.19
N LEU A 57 32.22 3.38 8.22
CA LEU A 57 32.66 4.77 8.22
C LEU A 57 34.17 4.88 8.09
N SER A 58 34.93 3.83 8.46
CA SER A 58 36.37 3.79 8.28
C SER A 58 36.76 3.59 6.81
N ALA A 59 35.96 2.78 6.08
CA ALA A 59 36.11 2.62 4.63
C ALA A 59 35.76 3.89 3.86
N LEU A 60 34.67 4.59 4.27
CA LEU A 60 34.32 5.90 3.73
C LEU A 60 35.38 6.95 4.03
N ARG A 61 35.91 6.98 5.25
CA ARG A 61 36.98 7.90 5.62
C ARG A 61 38.27 7.62 4.86
N SER A 62 38.67 6.36 4.70
CA SER A 62 39.85 5.96 3.89
C SER A 62 39.65 6.20 2.39
N ALA A 63 38.41 6.17 1.88
CA ALA A 63 38.09 6.54 0.50
C ALA A 63 38.17 8.06 0.27
N VAL A 64 37.83 8.87 1.28
CA VAL A 64 37.94 10.34 1.23
C VAL A 64 39.39 10.80 1.41
N GLU A 65 40.18 10.10 2.26
CA GLU A 65 41.59 10.41 2.51
C GLU A 65 42.54 9.85 1.43
N ARG A 66 42.06 9.00 0.52
CA ARG A 66 42.87 8.52 -0.61
C ARG A 66 42.94 9.67 -1.62
N PRO A 67 44.16 10.23 -1.89
CA PRO A 67 44.31 11.23 -2.94
C PRO A 67 43.73 10.62 -4.23
N PRO A 68 42.90 11.36 -4.98
CA PRO A 68 42.34 10.86 -6.20
C PRO A 68 43.48 10.41 -7.09
N ALA A 69 43.52 9.13 -7.47
CA ALA A 69 44.33 8.73 -8.58
C ALA A 69 44.02 9.72 -9.69
N GLU A 70 45.03 10.31 -10.33
CA GLU A 70 44.92 11.34 -11.37
C GLU A 70 44.14 10.82 -12.60
N THR A 71 42.91 10.39 -12.38
CA THR A 71 42.00 10.01 -13.44
C THR A 71 41.23 11.28 -13.81
N THR A 72 41.83 12.10 -14.63
CA THR A 72 41.13 13.23 -15.23
C THR A 72 40.02 12.69 -16.13
N LEU A 73 38.79 12.70 -15.62
CA LEU A 73 37.63 12.38 -16.41
C LEU A 73 37.36 13.56 -17.37
N ARG A 74 37.57 13.34 -18.66
CA ARG A 74 37.15 14.34 -19.67
C ARG A 74 35.66 14.12 -19.94
N LEU A 75 34.85 14.97 -19.36
CA LEU A 75 33.40 14.94 -19.51
C LEU A 75 32.95 16.05 -20.44
N THR A 76 32.29 15.70 -21.52
CA THR A 76 31.61 16.66 -22.39
C THR A 76 30.21 16.98 -21.84
N LEU A 77 29.67 18.15 -22.18
CA LEU A 77 28.30 18.50 -21.77
C LEU A 77 27.28 17.44 -22.20
N ALA A 78 27.40 16.88 -23.39
CA ALA A 78 26.51 15.85 -23.91
C ALA A 78 26.57 14.56 -23.08
N GLU A 79 27.77 14.15 -22.66
CA GLU A 79 27.96 12.99 -21.78
C GLU A 79 27.40 13.24 -20.39
N ALA A 80 27.60 14.45 -19.83
CA ALA A 80 27.02 14.82 -18.54
C ALA A 80 25.49 14.77 -18.56
N ILE A 81 24.87 15.29 -19.61
CA ILE A 81 23.42 15.19 -19.81
C ILE A 81 22.96 13.74 -19.91
N ARG A 82 23.65 12.90 -20.67
CA ARG A 82 23.30 11.50 -20.84
C ARG A 82 23.39 10.74 -19.51
N ILE A 83 24.49 10.92 -18.76
CA ILE A 83 24.64 10.30 -17.44
C ILE A 83 23.54 10.75 -16.49
N ALA A 84 23.18 12.04 -16.51
CA ALA A 84 22.12 12.55 -15.67
C ALA A 84 20.75 11.94 -16.01
N LEU A 85 20.42 11.80 -17.30
CA LEU A 85 19.18 11.16 -17.73
C LEU A 85 19.12 9.68 -17.34
N ASP A 86 20.24 8.97 -17.46
CA ASP A 86 20.27 7.53 -17.22
C ASP A 86 20.35 7.16 -15.72
N SER A 87 20.91 8.04 -14.88
CA SER A 87 21.30 7.68 -13.51
C SER A 87 20.81 8.64 -12.42
N ASN A 88 20.06 9.70 -12.77
CA ASN A 88 19.59 10.65 -11.77
C ASN A 88 18.42 10.07 -10.98
N PRO A 89 18.54 9.87 -9.65
CA PRO A 89 17.47 9.29 -8.83
C PRO A 89 16.16 10.08 -8.87
N ASP A 90 16.23 11.41 -9.02
CA ASP A 90 15.03 12.26 -9.05
C ASP A 90 14.22 12.03 -10.33
N ILE A 91 14.89 11.75 -11.46
CA ILE A 91 14.24 11.41 -12.72
C ILE A 91 13.62 10.02 -12.61
N VAL A 92 14.37 9.05 -12.09
CA VAL A 92 13.86 7.68 -11.88
C VAL A 92 12.63 7.68 -10.96
N ILE A 93 12.65 8.45 -9.87
CA ILE A 93 11.48 8.58 -8.98
C ILE A 93 10.30 9.22 -9.72
N ALA A 94 10.57 10.27 -10.51
CA ALA A 94 9.52 10.95 -11.27
C ALA A 94 8.87 10.07 -12.36
N GLU A 95 9.58 9.08 -12.89
CA GLU A 95 9.04 8.11 -13.87
C GLU A 95 7.97 7.20 -13.27
N TYR A 96 7.99 6.95 -11.96
CA TYR A 96 6.95 6.15 -11.30
C TYR A 96 5.63 6.91 -11.07
N GLU A 97 5.62 8.25 -11.12
CA GLU A 97 4.37 9.00 -10.88
C GLU A 97 3.30 8.79 -11.97
N PRO A 98 3.62 8.76 -13.28
CA PRO A 98 2.66 8.37 -14.31
C PRO A 98 2.16 6.93 -14.17
N GLU A 99 3.03 5.97 -13.79
CA GLU A 99 2.65 4.57 -13.56
C GLU A 99 1.67 4.44 -12.39
N LYS A 100 1.94 5.15 -11.31
CA LYS A 100 1.04 5.24 -10.16
C LYS A 100 -0.30 5.84 -10.54
N ALA A 101 -0.31 6.93 -11.32
CA ALA A 101 -1.55 7.54 -11.80
C ALA A 101 -2.34 6.61 -12.74
N ASP A 102 -1.66 5.76 -13.51
CA ASP A 102 -2.32 4.73 -14.34
C ASP A 102 -2.95 3.63 -13.47
N ALA A 103 -2.26 3.19 -12.41
CA ALA A 103 -2.81 2.26 -11.43
C ALA A 103 -4.03 2.86 -10.69
N GLU A 104 -4.01 4.14 -10.35
CA GLU A 104 -5.15 4.86 -9.77
C GLU A 104 -6.34 4.94 -10.73
N LYS A 105 -6.10 5.13 -12.04
CA LYS A 105 -7.15 5.05 -13.06
C LYS A 105 -7.77 3.66 -13.11
N TYR A 106 -6.94 2.62 -13.05
CA TYR A 106 -7.43 1.24 -12.98
C TYR A 106 -8.25 1.00 -11.70
N ALA A 107 -7.75 1.44 -10.54
CA ALA A 107 -8.46 1.36 -9.27
C ALA A 107 -9.81 2.11 -9.28
N ALA A 108 -9.88 3.25 -9.96
CA ALA A 108 -11.14 3.99 -10.14
C ALA A 108 -12.18 3.19 -10.93
N SER A 109 -11.76 2.30 -11.83
CA SER A 109 -12.68 1.42 -12.57
C SER A 109 -13.24 0.30 -11.71
N GLY A 110 -12.55 -0.08 -10.63
CA GLY A 110 -12.97 -1.11 -9.68
C GLY A 110 -14.28 -0.79 -8.93
N GLU A 111 -14.76 0.46 -9.00
CA GLU A 111 -16.11 0.83 -8.51
C GLU A 111 -17.23 0.02 -9.20
N PHE A 112 -16.97 -0.48 -10.39
CA PHE A 112 -17.93 -1.24 -11.20
C PHE A 112 -17.72 -2.75 -11.14
N ASP A 113 -16.70 -3.21 -10.42
CA ASP A 113 -16.45 -4.62 -10.28
C ASP A 113 -17.46 -5.27 -9.33
N PRO A 114 -17.93 -6.51 -9.64
CA PRO A 114 -18.81 -7.22 -8.75
C PRO A 114 -18.06 -7.62 -7.46
N VAL A 115 -18.73 -7.44 -6.32
CA VAL A 115 -18.21 -7.82 -5.00
C VAL A 115 -19.01 -9.01 -4.49
N LEU A 116 -18.31 -10.09 -4.13
CA LEU A 116 -18.87 -11.23 -3.39
C LEU A 116 -18.50 -11.06 -1.92
N GLN A 117 -19.51 -10.94 -1.08
CA GLN A 117 -19.38 -10.85 0.36
C GLN A 117 -20.07 -12.03 1.02
N GLN A 118 -19.40 -12.65 1.98
CA GLN A 118 -19.97 -13.72 2.80
C GLN A 118 -19.79 -13.39 4.26
N ASN A 119 -20.91 -13.40 5.00
CA ASN A 119 -20.97 -13.20 6.44
C ASN A 119 -21.46 -14.49 7.07
N ILE A 120 -20.77 -14.99 8.08
CA ILE A 120 -21.18 -16.12 8.88
C ILE A 120 -21.23 -15.62 10.31
N ASN A 121 -22.42 -15.68 10.91
CA ASN A 121 -22.63 -15.29 12.29
C ASN A 121 -23.14 -16.50 13.09
N TYR A 122 -22.42 -16.82 14.16
CA TYR A 122 -22.81 -17.81 15.15
C TYR A 122 -23.13 -17.06 16.44
N SER A 123 -24.30 -17.33 17.00
CA SER A 123 -24.69 -16.79 18.30
C SER A 123 -25.22 -17.90 19.20
N ASP A 124 -24.75 -17.91 20.42
CA ASP A 124 -25.21 -18.78 21.49
C ASP A 124 -25.66 -17.90 22.64
N SER A 125 -26.89 -18.06 23.07
CA SER A 125 -27.51 -17.26 24.14
C SER A 125 -28.20 -18.13 25.14
N SER A 126 -27.98 -17.85 26.42
CA SER A 126 -28.66 -18.48 27.53
C SER A 126 -29.29 -17.41 28.44
N MET A 127 -30.58 -17.47 28.59
CA MET A 127 -31.35 -16.56 29.47
C MET A 127 -32.01 -17.36 30.59
N SER A 128 -31.68 -17.03 31.83
CA SER A 128 -32.33 -17.62 32.99
C SER A 128 -33.77 -17.13 33.10
N LEU A 129 -34.71 -18.06 33.21
CA LEU A 129 -36.12 -17.72 33.41
C LEU A 129 -36.41 -17.27 34.84
N ASP A 130 -37.32 -16.30 34.97
CA ASP A 130 -37.83 -15.89 36.28
C ASP A 130 -38.54 -17.04 36.98
N GLN A 131 -38.57 -17.05 38.31
CA GLN A 131 -39.12 -18.12 39.14
C GLN A 131 -40.59 -18.45 38.84
N ARG A 132 -41.38 -17.46 38.38
CA ARG A 132 -42.75 -17.66 37.97
C ARG A 132 -42.85 -18.45 36.68
N LEU A 133 -42.02 -18.09 35.67
CA LEU A 133 -42.00 -18.75 34.36
C LEU A 133 -41.46 -20.18 34.44
N ARG A 134 -40.44 -20.44 35.29
CA ARG A 134 -39.90 -21.80 35.52
C ARG A 134 -40.94 -22.82 35.90
N ARG A 135 -41.98 -22.42 36.73
CA ARG A 135 -43.06 -23.31 37.16
C ARG A 135 -43.99 -23.73 36.00
N PHE A 136 -44.13 -22.90 34.98
CA PHE A 136 -44.98 -23.16 33.84
C PHE A 136 -44.26 -23.79 32.68
N ALA A 137 -43.00 -23.43 32.46
CA ALA A 137 -42.19 -23.86 31.32
C ALA A 137 -41.56 -25.25 31.49
N GLY A 138 -41.34 -25.70 32.74
CA GLY A 138 -40.69 -26.98 33.01
C GLY A 138 -39.15 -26.98 32.87
N PHE A 139 -38.55 -25.83 32.49
CA PHE A 139 -37.09 -25.64 32.38
C PHE A 139 -36.64 -24.36 33.06
N SER A 140 -35.35 -24.29 33.44
CA SER A 140 -34.79 -23.20 34.24
C SER A 140 -34.16 -22.07 33.45
N ALA A 141 -33.71 -22.36 32.26
CA ALA A 141 -33.08 -21.43 31.35
C ALA A 141 -33.61 -21.66 29.93
N MET A 142 -33.66 -20.58 29.15
CA MET A 142 -33.94 -20.60 27.74
C MET A 142 -32.59 -20.50 27.02
N GLU A 143 -32.27 -21.51 26.27
CA GLU A 143 -31.05 -21.58 25.46
C GLU A 143 -31.44 -21.49 23.98
N SER A 144 -30.70 -20.73 23.23
CA SER A 144 -30.92 -20.59 21.77
C SER A 144 -29.56 -20.48 21.10
N THR A 145 -29.34 -21.33 20.14
CA THR A 145 -28.15 -21.30 19.25
C THR A 145 -28.64 -20.98 17.85
N ALA A 146 -28.06 -19.93 17.25
CA ALA A 146 -28.39 -19.55 15.88
C ALA A 146 -27.13 -19.42 15.03
N THR A 147 -27.17 -19.96 13.83
CA THR A 147 -26.16 -19.78 12.81
C THR A 147 -26.81 -19.14 11.58
N THR A 148 -26.31 -17.98 11.20
CA THR A 148 -26.78 -17.26 10.01
C THR A 148 -25.63 -17.15 9.02
N THR A 149 -25.87 -17.59 7.80
CA THR A 149 -24.94 -17.43 6.68
C THR A 149 -25.59 -16.56 5.61
N GLU A 150 -24.98 -15.44 5.33
CA GLU A 150 -25.42 -14.50 4.30
C GLU A 150 -24.34 -14.41 3.22
N THR A 151 -24.74 -14.69 1.99
CA THR A 151 -23.86 -14.53 0.81
C THR A 151 -24.51 -13.49 -0.10
N THR A 152 -23.77 -12.41 -0.36
CA THR A 152 -24.23 -11.31 -1.22
C THR A 152 -23.26 -11.14 -2.39
N LEU A 153 -23.79 -11.22 -3.60
CA LEU A 153 -23.10 -10.81 -4.83
C LEU A 153 -23.74 -9.53 -5.33
N GLY A 154 -22.99 -8.44 -5.34
CA GLY A 154 -23.52 -7.14 -5.75
C GLY A 154 -22.53 -6.32 -6.53
N GLY A 155 -23.04 -5.28 -7.18
CA GLY A 155 -22.21 -4.36 -7.94
C GLY A 155 -23.00 -3.18 -8.49
N LYS A 156 -22.25 -2.30 -9.18
CA LYS A 156 -22.78 -1.11 -9.83
C LYS A 156 -22.40 -1.12 -11.31
N LEU A 157 -23.33 -0.84 -12.17
CA LEU A 157 -23.08 -0.67 -13.59
C LEU A 157 -22.70 0.79 -13.91
N LYS A 158 -21.99 1.00 -15.02
CA LYS A 158 -21.62 2.35 -15.50
C LYS A 158 -22.82 3.26 -15.77
N THR A 159 -24.02 2.70 -15.92
CA THR A 159 -25.30 3.44 -16.05
C THR A 159 -25.81 4.00 -14.72
N GLY A 160 -25.22 3.59 -13.59
CA GLY A 160 -25.67 3.89 -12.25
C GLY A 160 -26.60 2.85 -11.64
N THR A 161 -26.97 1.81 -12.40
CA THR A 161 -27.78 0.69 -11.90
C THR A 161 -27.00 -0.08 -10.85
N ARG A 162 -27.61 -0.36 -9.70
CA ARG A 162 -27.07 -1.25 -8.67
C ARG A 162 -27.85 -2.56 -8.69
N TYR A 163 -27.13 -3.67 -8.55
CA TYR A 163 -27.73 -4.99 -8.43
C TYR A 163 -27.13 -5.71 -7.22
N ALA A 164 -27.95 -6.52 -6.59
CA ALA A 164 -27.53 -7.40 -5.51
C ALA A 164 -28.33 -8.69 -5.55
N VAL A 165 -27.66 -9.80 -5.43
CA VAL A 165 -28.22 -11.14 -5.21
C VAL A 165 -27.79 -11.56 -3.82
N GLN A 166 -28.75 -11.74 -2.91
CA GLN A 166 -28.50 -12.16 -1.55
C GLN A 166 -29.07 -13.56 -1.34
N PHE A 167 -28.26 -14.44 -0.79
CA PHE A 167 -28.67 -15.75 -0.35
C PHE A 167 -28.40 -15.85 1.15
N ASN A 168 -29.46 -16.03 1.93
CA ASN A 168 -29.42 -16.13 3.37
C ASN A 168 -29.89 -17.52 3.78
N VAL A 169 -29.12 -18.16 4.66
CA VAL A 169 -29.50 -19.41 5.33
C VAL A 169 -29.36 -19.18 6.82
N ASN A 170 -30.42 -19.49 7.54
CA ASN A 170 -30.42 -19.49 9.00
C ASN A 170 -30.71 -20.89 9.51
N PHE A 171 -30.03 -21.25 10.57
CA PHE A 171 -30.25 -22.42 11.36
C PHE A 171 -30.43 -21.96 12.79
N GLU A 172 -31.51 -22.39 13.45
CA GLU A 172 -31.83 -22.02 14.83
C GLU A 172 -32.27 -23.25 15.62
N GLU A 173 -31.73 -23.42 16.78
CA GLU A 173 -32.17 -24.40 17.80
C GLU A 173 -32.52 -23.68 19.07
N SER A 174 -33.58 -24.05 19.70
CA SER A 174 -34.00 -23.46 20.98
C SER A 174 -34.58 -24.48 21.96
N THR A 175 -34.56 -24.11 23.22
CA THR A 175 -35.20 -24.92 24.27
C THR A 175 -36.69 -25.11 24.03
N PHE A 176 -37.36 -24.18 23.32
CA PHE A 176 -38.79 -24.29 23.01
C PHE A 176 -39.08 -25.38 21.99
N ASP A 177 -38.16 -25.60 21.04
CA ASP A 177 -38.32 -26.58 19.98
C ASP A 177 -37.72 -27.94 20.35
N ASN A 178 -37.41 -28.13 21.64
CA ASN A 178 -36.79 -29.36 22.15
C ASN A 178 -35.45 -29.65 21.48
N PHE A 179 -34.71 -28.58 21.08
CA PHE A 179 -33.47 -28.61 20.29
C PHE A 179 -33.59 -29.33 18.95
N GLN A 180 -34.79 -29.29 18.36
CA GLN A 180 -34.99 -29.67 16.97
C GLN A 180 -34.63 -28.47 16.09
N GLY A 181 -33.52 -28.57 15.35
CA GLY A 181 -33.03 -27.48 14.54
C GLY A 181 -34.03 -27.10 13.43
N GLU A 182 -34.29 -25.80 13.30
CA GLU A 182 -35.08 -25.22 12.22
C GLU A 182 -34.18 -24.56 11.19
N TYR A 183 -34.42 -24.84 9.91
CA TYR A 183 -33.70 -24.28 8.79
C TYR A 183 -34.56 -23.30 8.03
N GLY A 184 -34.07 -22.10 7.82
CA GLY A 184 -34.66 -21.09 6.95
C GLY A 184 -33.71 -20.76 5.78
N GLY A 185 -34.29 -20.52 4.62
CA GLY A 185 -33.52 -20.06 3.46
C GLY A 185 -34.27 -18.99 2.68
N GLN A 186 -33.55 -17.94 2.26
CA GLN A 186 -34.11 -16.86 1.47
C GLN A 186 -33.16 -16.45 0.34
N LEU A 187 -33.69 -16.33 -0.86
CA LEU A 187 -33.01 -15.72 -2.00
C LEU A 187 -33.69 -14.41 -2.35
N MET A 188 -32.92 -13.33 -2.40
CA MET A 188 -33.43 -12.01 -2.75
C MET A 188 -32.61 -11.42 -3.90
N LEU A 189 -33.29 -10.93 -4.93
CA LEU A 189 -32.72 -10.16 -6.03
C LEU A 189 -33.17 -8.72 -5.91
N THR A 190 -32.23 -7.79 -5.82
CA THR A 190 -32.48 -6.35 -5.78
C THR A 190 -31.86 -5.69 -7.00
N LEU A 191 -32.66 -4.90 -7.73
CA LEU A 191 -32.21 -4.09 -8.84
C LEU A 191 -32.69 -2.66 -8.63
N THR A 192 -31.77 -1.71 -8.57
CA THR A 192 -32.07 -0.29 -8.35
C THR A 192 -31.52 0.54 -9.50
N GLN A 193 -32.38 1.18 -10.26
CA GLN A 193 -32.02 2.07 -11.35
C GLN A 193 -32.37 3.52 -11.00
N PRO A 194 -31.39 4.41 -10.80
CA PRO A 194 -31.68 5.85 -10.70
C PRO A 194 -32.15 6.38 -12.06
N LEU A 195 -33.18 7.21 -12.06
CA LEU A 195 -33.76 7.77 -13.30
C LEU A 195 -33.36 9.22 -13.55
N LEU A 196 -33.00 9.97 -12.52
CA LEU A 196 -32.62 11.38 -12.58
C LEU A 196 -31.20 11.59 -12.02
N ARG A 197 -31.06 11.77 -10.71
CA ARG A 197 -29.76 11.98 -10.08
C ARG A 197 -28.96 10.67 -10.07
N GLY A 198 -27.74 10.70 -10.62
CA GLY A 198 -26.87 9.53 -10.69
C GLY A 198 -27.16 8.60 -11.88
N PHE A 199 -28.00 9.04 -12.83
CA PHE A 199 -28.26 8.32 -14.06
C PHE A 199 -27.23 8.67 -15.14
N GLY A 200 -26.81 7.66 -15.92
CA GLY A 200 -26.01 7.82 -17.11
C GLY A 200 -24.52 7.58 -16.90
N LYS A 201 -23.85 7.22 -17.99
CA LYS A 201 -22.41 6.87 -17.99
C LYS A 201 -21.53 8.07 -17.65
N ASP A 202 -21.90 9.27 -18.06
CA ASP A 202 -21.06 10.45 -17.86
C ASP A 202 -20.92 10.82 -16.39
N VAL A 203 -22.02 10.73 -15.63
CA VAL A 203 -22.05 11.03 -14.19
C VAL A 203 -21.29 9.94 -13.41
N ASN A 204 -21.49 8.68 -13.76
CA ASN A 204 -20.89 7.56 -13.02
C ASN A 204 -19.41 7.35 -13.37
N ASN A 205 -18.94 7.77 -14.54
CA ASN A 205 -17.52 7.66 -14.94
C ASN A 205 -16.68 8.88 -14.53
N ILE A 206 -17.23 9.83 -13.77
CA ILE A 206 -16.51 11.07 -13.42
C ILE A 206 -15.20 10.80 -12.68
N ARG A 207 -15.14 9.75 -11.83
CA ARG A 207 -13.93 9.33 -11.12
C ARG A 207 -12.86 8.78 -12.07
N ILE A 208 -13.27 7.98 -13.06
CA ILE A 208 -12.36 7.45 -14.09
C ILE A 208 -11.79 8.59 -14.93
N ARG A 209 -12.64 9.54 -15.38
CA ARG A 209 -12.18 10.72 -16.13
C ARG A 209 -11.26 11.61 -15.30
N GLY A 210 -11.56 11.76 -14.01
CA GLY A 210 -10.70 12.48 -13.07
C GLY A 210 -9.32 11.84 -12.97
N ALA A 211 -9.26 10.53 -12.79
CA ALA A 211 -8.01 9.78 -12.74
C ALA A 211 -7.24 9.82 -14.07
N GLU A 212 -7.93 9.81 -15.21
CA GLU A 212 -7.33 9.98 -16.54
C GLU A 212 -6.69 11.36 -16.72
N ASN A 213 -7.35 12.41 -16.26
CA ASN A 213 -6.78 13.76 -16.25
C ASN A 213 -5.56 13.85 -15.32
N LEU A 214 -5.60 13.21 -14.14
CA LEU A 214 -4.46 13.17 -13.23
C LEU A 214 -3.26 12.45 -13.84
N LYS A 215 -3.49 11.37 -14.63
CA LYS A 215 -2.42 10.73 -15.40
C LYS A 215 -1.77 11.72 -16.39
N GLY A 216 -2.56 12.47 -17.16
CA GLY A 216 -2.03 13.48 -18.07
C GLY A 216 -1.24 14.59 -17.34
N ILE A 217 -1.67 14.98 -16.15
CA ILE A 217 -0.93 15.93 -15.30
C ILE A 217 0.41 15.32 -14.84
N SER A 218 0.43 14.06 -14.43
CA SER A 218 1.66 13.36 -14.01
C SER A 218 2.67 13.24 -15.14
N GLU A 219 2.21 12.95 -16.36
CA GLU A 219 3.07 12.91 -17.56
C GLU A 219 3.69 14.28 -17.87
N ALA A 220 2.92 15.35 -17.75
CA ALA A 220 3.43 16.71 -17.91
C ALA A 220 4.41 17.10 -16.79
N GLN A 221 4.14 16.68 -15.56
CA GLN A 221 5.02 16.91 -14.40
C GLN A 221 6.36 16.18 -14.54
N LEU A 222 6.35 14.95 -15.06
CA LEU A 222 7.58 14.21 -15.40
C LEU A 222 8.43 14.99 -16.40
N GLN A 223 7.83 15.49 -17.48
CA GLN A 223 8.55 16.30 -18.47
C GLN A 223 9.15 17.56 -17.85
N LEU A 224 8.42 18.24 -16.97
CA LEU A 224 8.89 19.42 -16.26
C LEU A 224 10.08 19.08 -15.36
N THR A 225 10.01 17.97 -14.64
CA THR A 225 11.10 17.48 -13.77
C THR A 225 12.36 17.20 -14.58
N ILE A 226 12.24 16.49 -15.71
CA ILE A 226 13.35 16.22 -16.62
C ILE A 226 13.98 17.54 -17.11
N MET A 227 13.18 18.48 -17.57
CA MET A 227 13.69 19.78 -18.06
C MET A 227 14.42 20.56 -16.98
N ASN A 228 13.89 20.60 -15.76
CA ASN A 228 14.53 21.27 -14.64
C ASN A 228 15.85 20.62 -14.27
N LYS A 229 15.91 19.29 -14.21
CA LYS A 229 17.15 18.56 -13.92
C LYS A 229 18.20 18.74 -15.00
N LEU A 230 17.81 18.76 -16.26
CA LEU A 230 18.72 19.08 -17.35
C LEU A 230 19.30 20.51 -17.23
N ALA A 231 18.46 21.48 -16.88
CA ALA A 231 18.93 22.85 -16.66
C ALA A 231 19.94 22.93 -15.49
N GLU A 232 19.69 22.21 -14.39
CA GLU A 232 20.62 22.09 -13.27
C GLU A 232 21.97 21.48 -13.70
N VAL A 233 21.93 20.41 -14.47
CA VAL A 233 23.16 19.75 -14.99
C VAL A 233 23.97 20.70 -15.88
N VAL A 234 23.31 21.39 -16.81
CA VAL A 234 23.95 22.34 -17.68
C VAL A 234 24.60 23.46 -16.88
N LYS A 235 23.89 24.01 -15.90
CA LYS A 235 24.43 25.05 -15.02
C LYS A 235 25.65 24.54 -14.25
N SER A 236 25.54 23.38 -13.59
CA SER A 236 26.64 22.79 -12.82
C SER A 236 27.88 22.49 -13.68
N TYR A 237 27.68 22.09 -14.93
CA TYR A 237 28.77 21.86 -15.88
C TYR A 237 29.55 23.15 -16.18
N TRP A 238 28.84 24.26 -16.44
CA TRP A 238 29.47 25.55 -16.67
C TRP A 238 30.11 26.15 -15.42
N ASP A 239 29.51 25.95 -14.25
CA ASP A 239 30.10 26.36 -12.97
C ASP A 239 31.41 25.61 -12.70
N LEU A 240 31.43 24.29 -12.96
CA LEU A 240 32.66 23.48 -12.85
C LEU A 240 33.75 23.93 -13.85
N THR A 241 33.35 24.19 -15.10
CA THR A 241 34.28 24.69 -16.12
C THR A 241 34.86 26.03 -15.72
N GLY A 242 34.07 26.96 -15.23
CA GLY A 242 34.49 28.25 -14.72
C GLY A 242 35.45 28.12 -13.53
N ALA A 243 35.13 27.27 -12.58
CA ALA A 243 36.02 26.99 -11.42
C ALA A 243 37.37 26.41 -11.84
N THR A 244 37.35 25.48 -12.79
CA THR A 244 38.60 24.88 -13.33
C THR A 244 39.51 25.91 -14.00
N GLU A 245 38.94 26.82 -14.79
CA GLU A 245 39.71 27.88 -15.41
C GLU A 245 40.19 28.93 -14.37
N ALA A 246 39.41 29.19 -13.32
CA ALA A 246 39.85 30.08 -12.22
C ALA A 246 41.06 29.51 -11.49
N VAL A 247 41.08 28.18 -11.21
CA VAL A 247 42.26 27.51 -10.62
C VAL A 247 43.48 27.66 -11.54
N ARG A 248 43.29 27.42 -12.84
CA ARG A 248 44.40 27.56 -13.85
C ARG A 248 44.99 28.99 -13.89
N VAL A 249 44.14 29.99 -13.77
CA VAL A 249 44.59 31.39 -13.71
C VAL A 249 45.38 31.64 -12.42
N GLN A 250 44.94 31.15 -11.27
CA GLN A 250 45.62 31.31 -9.99
C GLN A 250 46.99 30.58 -9.98
N GLU A 251 47.08 29.37 -10.53
CA GLU A 251 48.35 28.67 -10.69
C GLU A 251 49.31 29.43 -11.61
N GLY A 252 48.79 30.07 -12.68
CA GLY A 252 49.58 30.94 -13.54
C GLY A 252 50.11 32.15 -12.81
N ALA A 253 49.31 32.81 -11.97
CA ALA A 253 49.69 33.94 -11.14
C ALA A 253 50.77 33.54 -10.12
N LEU A 254 50.62 32.37 -9.47
CA LEU A 254 51.60 31.84 -8.52
C LEU A 254 52.94 31.62 -9.20
N ARG A 255 52.99 30.91 -10.35
CA ARG A 255 54.22 30.70 -11.10
C ARG A 255 54.92 32.01 -11.50
N ASN A 256 54.17 33.04 -11.86
CA ASN A 256 54.74 34.33 -12.20
C ASN A 256 55.32 35.03 -10.96
N ALA A 257 54.67 34.96 -9.79
CA ALA A 257 55.16 35.52 -8.53
C ALA A 257 56.44 34.81 -8.06
N GLU A 258 56.49 33.47 -8.16
CA GLU A 258 57.70 32.66 -7.85
C GLU A 258 58.87 33.07 -8.73
N ARG A 259 58.62 33.23 -10.04
CA ARG A 259 59.65 33.65 -11.00
C ARG A 259 60.16 35.10 -10.67
N LEU A 260 59.27 35.99 -10.30
CA LEU A 260 59.64 37.35 -9.93
C LEU A 260 60.51 37.35 -8.65
N LEU A 261 60.12 36.50 -7.67
CA LEU A 261 60.90 36.35 -6.44
C LEU A 261 62.32 35.88 -6.74
N GLU A 262 62.46 34.80 -7.54
CA GLU A 262 63.77 34.26 -7.95
C GLU A 262 64.61 35.32 -8.66
N LEU A 263 64.04 36.11 -9.56
CA LEU A 263 64.76 37.18 -10.24
C LEU A 263 65.23 38.28 -9.29
N ASN A 264 64.42 38.66 -8.29
CA ASN A 264 64.79 39.67 -7.31
C ASN A 264 65.85 39.15 -6.33
N GLU A 265 65.83 37.88 -5.94
CA GLU A 265 66.87 37.27 -5.12
C GLU A 265 68.24 37.27 -5.87
N LYS A 266 68.25 36.86 -7.14
CA LYS A 266 69.49 36.94 -7.96
C LYS A 266 70.05 38.33 -8.14
N ARG A 267 69.13 39.37 -8.19
CA ARG A 267 69.59 40.76 -8.27
C ARG A 267 70.18 41.30 -6.95
N ARG A 268 69.81 40.70 -5.83
CA ARG A 268 70.32 41.08 -4.50
C ARG A 268 71.69 40.49 -4.23
N GLU A 269 72.06 39.40 -4.89
CA GLU A 269 73.39 38.70 -4.77
C GLU A 269 74.46 39.30 -5.64
N ILE A 270 74.17 40.22 -6.56
CA ILE A 270 75.06 41.00 -7.37
C ILE A 270 75.22 42.37 -6.76
#